data_e785ab39e08e52e4cc0ba4f0bb97c8a6
#
_entry.id   e785ab39e08e52e4cc0ba4f0bb97c8a6
#
_cell.length_a   1.000
_cell.length_b   1.000
_cell.length_c   1.000
_cell.angle_alpha   90.00
_cell.angle_beta   90.00
_cell.angle_gamma   90.00
#
_symmetry.space_group_name_H-M   'P 1'
#
loop_
_entity.id
_entity.type
_entity.pdbx_description
1 polymer ?
#
loop_
_entity_poly.entity_id
_entity_poly.type
_entity_poly.pdbx_seq_one_letter_code
_entity_poly.pdbx_strand_id
1 'polypeptide(L)'
;KAFNSDMMAKVLIVGGLCGIITSWNSFLIGGSRAMYSMACANMIPPVFAKLHPRYKTPVNALFLLGVITIIAVFFGKKMLLWVVDAGNFGCVLAYFIVSLSFLVLRMKEPDMKRPYRVGPYRFVGVMAVFMSGVMLIMYIVPGSGSALLPQEWAMVVGWVFLGIIFGSYCKIKYKDKFADHVYFVKTIEIQQEEYEAGDETVM
;
A
#
# COMPACT_ATOMS: atom_id res chain seq x y z
N LYS A 1 -14.08 25.52 -21.17
CA LYS A 1 -14.08 25.95 -22.58
C LYS A 1 -12.65 26.13 -23.16
N ALA A 2 -11.70 25.26 -22.78
CA ALA A 2 -10.33 25.37 -23.29
C ALA A 2 -10.22 24.91 -24.77
N PHE A 3 -11.13 24.04 -25.23
CA PHE A 3 -11.19 23.60 -26.61
C PHE A 3 -12.59 23.91 -27.19
N ASN A 4 -12.60 24.66 -28.26
CA ASN A 4 -13.85 25.06 -28.96
C ASN A 4 -14.35 23.95 -29.91
N SER A 5 -14.06 22.67 -29.61
CA SER A 5 -14.39 21.49 -30.41
C SER A 5 -14.88 20.36 -29.53
N ASP A 6 -16.10 19.87 -29.78
CA ASP A 6 -16.70 18.71 -29.11
C ASP A 6 -15.87 17.44 -29.30
N MET A 7 -15.21 17.28 -30.45
CA MET A 7 -14.36 16.14 -30.73
C MET A 7 -13.15 16.08 -29.80
N MET A 8 -12.50 17.23 -29.57
CA MET A 8 -11.35 17.33 -28.66
C MET A 8 -11.76 17.06 -27.20
N ALA A 9 -12.95 17.51 -26.79
CA ALA A 9 -13.50 17.22 -25.47
C ALA A 9 -13.74 15.72 -25.27
N LYS A 10 -14.27 15.02 -26.26
CA LYS A 10 -14.46 13.56 -26.22
C LYS A 10 -13.14 12.80 -26.13
N VAL A 11 -12.11 13.20 -26.89
CA VAL A 11 -10.78 12.59 -26.84
C VAL A 11 -10.16 12.75 -25.45
N LEU A 12 -10.28 13.92 -24.82
CA LEU A 12 -9.82 14.16 -23.46
C LEU A 12 -10.53 13.29 -22.41
N ILE A 13 -11.86 13.13 -22.56
CA ILE A 13 -12.65 12.26 -21.66
C ILE A 13 -12.19 10.80 -21.80
N VAL A 14 -12.02 10.31 -23.02
CA VAL A 14 -11.53 8.94 -23.26
C VAL A 14 -10.12 8.76 -22.67
N GLY A 15 -9.22 9.70 -22.91
CA GLY A 15 -7.86 9.67 -22.31
C GLY A 15 -7.89 9.65 -20.77
N GLY A 16 -8.75 10.46 -20.17
CA GLY A 16 -8.95 10.48 -18.72
C GLY A 16 -9.50 9.16 -18.19
N LEU A 17 -10.49 8.55 -18.86
CA LEU A 17 -11.03 7.25 -18.50
C LEU A 17 -9.97 6.14 -18.58
N CYS A 18 -9.16 6.11 -19.63
CA CYS A 18 -8.05 5.16 -19.75
C CYS A 18 -7.04 5.32 -18.60
N GLY A 19 -6.71 6.55 -18.22
CA GLY A 19 -5.83 6.85 -17.09
C GLY A 19 -6.41 6.35 -15.76
N ILE A 20 -7.70 6.54 -15.52
CA ILE A 20 -8.39 6.07 -14.30
C ILE A 20 -8.38 4.53 -14.24
N ILE A 21 -8.72 3.84 -15.35
CA ILE A 21 -8.73 2.37 -15.41
C ILE A 21 -7.34 1.80 -15.13
N THR A 22 -6.30 2.39 -15.74
CA THR A 22 -4.91 1.96 -15.55
C THR A 22 -4.45 2.15 -14.10
N SER A 23 -4.74 3.30 -13.51
CA SER A 23 -4.41 3.59 -12.12
C SER A 23 -5.14 2.65 -11.16
N TRP A 24 -6.42 2.41 -11.38
CA TRP A 24 -7.19 1.48 -10.56
C TRP A 24 -6.62 0.05 -10.58
N ASN A 25 -6.29 -0.45 -11.77
CA ASN A 25 -5.65 -1.75 -11.91
C ASN A 25 -4.31 -1.82 -11.14
N SER A 26 -3.50 -0.78 -11.24
CA SER A 26 -2.23 -0.68 -10.50
C SER A 26 -2.42 -0.70 -8.98
N PHE A 27 -3.44 -0.02 -8.45
CA PHE A 27 -3.77 -0.05 -7.02
C PHE A 27 -4.24 -1.43 -6.55
N LEU A 28 -5.05 -2.14 -7.34
CA LEU A 28 -5.46 -3.50 -7.02
C LEU A 28 -4.27 -4.47 -6.96
N ILE A 29 -3.37 -4.37 -7.94
CA ILE A 29 -2.15 -5.19 -7.97
C ILE A 29 -1.24 -4.86 -6.79
N GLY A 30 -0.97 -3.58 -6.55
CA GLY A 30 -0.12 -3.13 -5.45
C GLY A 30 -0.68 -3.50 -4.08
N GLY A 31 -1.97 -3.23 -3.86
CA GLY A 31 -2.68 -3.54 -2.62
C GLY A 31 -2.73 -5.04 -2.32
N SER A 32 -3.01 -5.87 -3.32
CA SER A 32 -3.04 -7.33 -3.14
C SER A 32 -1.66 -7.92 -2.80
N ARG A 33 -0.60 -7.39 -3.40
CA ARG A 33 0.79 -7.80 -3.09
C ARG A 33 1.22 -7.34 -1.71
N ALA A 34 0.84 -6.14 -1.28
CA ALA A 34 1.09 -5.66 0.06
C ALA A 34 0.39 -6.55 1.11
N MET A 35 -0.88 -6.89 0.90
CA MET A 35 -1.60 -7.84 1.74
C MET A 35 -0.94 -9.22 1.76
N TYR A 36 -0.50 -9.72 0.62
CA TYR A 36 0.23 -10.98 0.53
C TYR A 36 1.51 -10.95 1.39
N SER A 37 2.34 -9.91 1.26
CA SER A 37 3.56 -9.76 2.06
C SER A 37 3.27 -9.70 3.56
N MET A 38 2.24 -8.97 3.97
CA MET A 38 1.81 -8.92 5.37
C MET A 38 1.33 -10.27 5.89
N ALA A 39 0.63 -11.05 5.05
CA ALA A 39 0.18 -12.39 5.40
C ALA A 39 1.34 -13.38 5.52
N CYS A 40 2.34 -13.31 4.65
CA CYS A 40 3.57 -14.10 4.76
C CYS A 40 4.35 -13.79 6.04
N ALA A 41 4.32 -12.52 6.51
CA ALA A 41 4.91 -12.12 7.78
C ALA A 41 4.02 -12.41 9.01
N ASN A 42 2.90 -13.11 8.85
CA ASN A 42 1.90 -13.38 9.89
C ASN A 42 1.32 -12.13 10.59
N MET A 43 1.36 -10.98 9.92
CA MET A 43 0.76 -9.73 10.43
C MET A 43 -0.76 -9.68 10.19
N ILE A 44 -1.24 -10.41 9.19
CA ILE A 44 -2.66 -10.63 8.89
C ILE A 44 -2.91 -12.14 8.66
N PRO A 45 -4.16 -12.60 8.67
CA PRO A 45 -4.46 -14.02 8.53
C PRO A 45 -3.82 -14.66 7.29
N PRO A 46 -3.24 -15.88 7.40
CA PRO A 46 -2.49 -16.54 6.32
C PRO A 46 -3.36 -16.97 5.12
N VAL A 47 -4.67 -16.81 5.22
CA VAL A 47 -5.60 -17.01 4.09
C VAL A 47 -5.22 -16.12 2.90
N PHE A 48 -4.66 -14.94 3.15
CA PHE A 48 -4.21 -14.00 2.13
C PHE A 48 -2.81 -14.30 1.57
N ALA A 49 -2.07 -15.24 2.19
CA ALA A 49 -0.78 -15.73 1.69
C ALA A 49 -0.91 -16.81 0.61
N LYS A 50 -2.14 -17.30 0.32
CA LYS A 50 -2.35 -18.31 -0.71
C LYS A 50 -2.33 -17.69 -2.10
N LEU A 51 -1.46 -18.21 -2.97
CA LEU A 51 -1.38 -17.85 -4.38
C LEU A 51 -2.24 -18.81 -5.24
N HIS A 52 -2.76 -18.30 -6.33
CA HIS A 52 -3.48 -19.14 -7.30
C HIS A 52 -2.49 -20.07 -8.02
N PRO A 53 -2.75 -21.40 -8.16
CA PRO A 53 -1.79 -22.34 -8.73
C PRO A 53 -1.31 -21.95 -10.13
N ARG A 54 -2.22 -21.50 -11.01
CA ARG A 54 -1.92 -21.16 -12.40
C ARG A 54 -1.43 -19.72 -12.59
N TYR A 55 -2.08 -18.74 -11.96
CA TYR A 55 -1.81 -17.31 -12.20
C TYR A 55 -0.82 -16.69 -11.23
N LYS A 56 -0.46 -17.40 -10.14
CA LYS A 56 0.48 -16.95 -9.11
C LYS A 56 0.14 -15.58 -8.51
N THR A 57 -1.15 -15.29 -8.44
CA THR A 57 -1.70 -14.06 -7.87
C THR A 57 -2.43 -14.34 -6.56
N PRO A 58 -2.42 -13.42 -5.58
CA PRO A 58 -3.13 -13.58 -4.31
C PRO A 58 -4.62 -13.31 -4.50
N VAL A 59 -5.36 -14.31 -5.02
CA VAL A 59 -6.79 -14.18 -5.41
C VAL A 59 -7.66 -13.77 -4.22
N ASN A 60 -7.39 -14.30 -3.03
CA ASN A 60 -8.17 -13.96 -1.83
C ASN A 60 -8.04 -12.48 -1.47
N ALA A 61 -6.84 -11.91 -1.59
CA ALA A 61 -6.62 -10.48 -1.37
C ALA A 61 -7.29 -9.63 -2.46
N LEU A 62 -7.17 -10.03 -3.73
CA LEU A 62 -7.85 -9.37 -4.86
C LEU A 62 -9.37 -9.40 -4.70
N PHE A 63 -9.93 -10.54 -4.31
CA PHE A 63 -11.37 -10.69 -4.09
C PHE A 63 -11.86 -9.77 -2.97
N LEU A 64 -11.16 -9.74 -1.84
CA LEU A 64 -11.51 -8.85 -0.72
C LEU A 64 -11.48 -7.39 -1.14
N LEU A 65 -10.40 -6.94 -1.81
CA LEU A 65 -10.28 -5.57 -2.29
C LEU A 65 -11.38 -5.23 -3.31
N GLY A 66 -11.68 -6.15 -4.23
CA GLY A 66 -12.74 -5.99 -5.20
C GLY A 66 -14.12 -5.83 -4.56
N VAL A 67 -14.45 -6.67 -3.58
CA VAL A 67 -15.72 -6.58 -2.83
C VAL A 67 -15.83 -5.26 -2.08
N ILE A 68 -14.77 -4.84 -1.36
CA ILE A 68 -14.74 -3.55 -0.65
C ILE A 68 -14.96 -2.39 -1.63
N THR A 69 -14.32 -2.43 -2.80
CA THR A 69 -14.45 -1.38 -3.82
C THR A 69 -15.88 -1.31 -4.37
N ILE A 70 -16.51 -2.45 -4.63
CA ILE A 70 -17.91 -2.50 -5.10
C ILE A 70 -18.84 -1.93 -4.04
N ILE A 71 -18.68 -2.34 -2.78
CA ILE A 71 -19.49 -1.85 -1.67
C ILE A 71 -19.31 -0.32 -1.50
N ALA A 72 -18.10 0.20 -1.64
CA ALA A 72 -17.81 1.64 -1.51
C ALA A 72 -18.61 2.51 -2.50
N VAL A 73 -18.91 2.01 -3.70
CA VAL A 73 -19.70 2.72 -4.72
C VAL A 73 -21.12 3.03 -4.23
N PHE A 74 -21.72 2.16 -3.42
CA PHE A 74 -23.09 2.35 -2.93
C PHE A 74 -23.24 3.46 -1.87
N PHE A 75 -22.14 3.88 -1.24
CA PHE A 75 -22.17 4.94 -0.23
C PHE A 75 -22.16 6.36 -0.79
N GLY A 76 -22.04 6.50 -2.10
CA GLY A 76 -22.17 7.77 -2.81
C GLY A 76 -20.91 8.63 -2.78
N LYS A 77 -21.00 9.77 -3.50
CA LYS A 77 -19.84 10.62 -3.81
C LYS A 77 -19.14 11.23 -2.58
N LYS A 78 -19.87 11.55 -1.52
CA LYS A 78 -19.28 12.15 -0.30
C LYS A 78 -18.34 11.17 0.41
N MET A 79 -18.78 9.94 0.59
CA MET A 79 -17.95 8.91 1.21
C MET A 79 -16.70 8.59 0.39
N LEU A 80 -16.83 8.59 -0.95
CA LEU A 80 -15.69 8.39 -1.83
C LEU A 80 -14.59 9.44 -1.59
N LEU A 81 -14.95 10.71 -1.44
CA LEU A 81 -13.98 11.78 -1.14
C LEU A 81 -13.30 11.54 0.20
N TRP A 82 -14.04 11.22 1.26
CA TRP A 82 -13.47 10.94 2.58
C TRP A 82 -12.50 9.75 2.58
N VAL A 83 -12.82 8.69 1.83
CA VAL A 83 -11.94 7.52 1.68
C VAL A 83 -10.65 7.88 0.94
N VAL A 84 -10.75 8.70 -0.11
CA VAL A 84 -9.59 9.17 -0.89
C VAL A 84 -8.68 10.03 -0.02
N ASP A 85 -9.23 10.98 0.72
CA ASP A 85 -8.43 11.90 1.54
C ASP A 85 -7.79 11.18 2.73
N ALA A 86 -8.52 10.29 3.41
CA ALA A 86 -7.97 9.42 4.45
C ALA A 86 -6.87 8.48 3.90
N GLY A 87 -7.05 7.94 2.68
CA GLY A 87 -6.07 7.11 1.99
C GLY A 87 -4.81 7.88 1.63
N ASN A 88 -4.94 9.10 1.12
CA ASN A 88 -3.83 9.98 0.79
C ASN A 88 -3.00 10.33 2.04
N PHE A 89 -3.65 10.63 3.17
CA PHE A 89 -2.96 10.81 4.45
C PHE A 89 -2.11 9.59 4.81
N GLY A 90 -2.66 8.37 4.68
CA GLY A 90 -1.94 7.13 4.92
C GLY A 90 -0.71 6.96 4.01
N CYS A 91 -0.82 7.32 2.73
CA CYS A 91 0.30 7.30 1.78
C CYS A 91 1.40 8.29 2.18
N VAL A 92 1.04 9.53 2.55
CA VAL A 92 2.00 10.55 2.99
C VAL A 92 2.70 10.12 4.27
N LEU A 93 1.97 9.54 5.23
CA LEU A 93 2.54 8.97 6.44
C LEU A 93 3.55 7.85 6.11
N ALA A 94 3.22 6.95 5.19
CA ALA A 94 4.12 5.89 4.74
C ALA A 94 5.39 6.48 4.10
N TYR A 95 5.28 7.49 3.25
CA TYR A 95 6.45 8.18 2.67
C TYR A 95 7.34 8.80 3.73
N PHE A 96 6.76 9.42 4.75
CA PHE A 96 7.53 9.99 5.86
C PHE A 96 8.30 8.89 6.61
N ILE A 97 7.64 7.79 6.98
CA ILE A 97 8.26 6.66 7.70
C ILE A 97 9.38 6.01 6.87
N VAL A 98 9.14 5.79 5.57
CA VAL A 98 10.14 5.20 4.66
C VAL A 98 11.34 6.12 4.50
N SER A 99 11.12 7.44 4.34
CA SER A 99 12.20 8.42 4.23
C SER A 99 13.04 8.48 5.51
N LEU A 100 12.39 8.43 6.67
CA LEU A 100 13.06 8.39 7.98
C LEU A 100 13.86 7.08 8.13
N SER A 101 13.26 5.94 7.77
CA SER A 101 13.92 4.63 7.81
C SER A 101 15.14 4.58 6.89
N PHE A 102 15.05 5.16 5.69
CA PHE A 102 16.17 5.29 4.77
C PHE A 102 17.34 6.04 5.43
N LEU A 103 17.06 7.17 6.07
CA LEU A 103 18.09 7.99 6.71
C LEU A 103 18.75 7.24 7.88
N VAL A 104 17.93 6.67 8.78
CA VAL A 104 18.39 5.92 9.95
C VAL A 104 19.22 4.70 9.54
N LEU A 105 18.78 3.93 8.55
CA LEU A 105 19.49 2.74 8.10
C LEU A 105 20.85 3.09 7.47
N ARG A 106 20.93 4.22 6.75
CA ARG A 106 22.20 4.71 6.20
C ARG A 106 23.19 5.18 7.27
N MET A 107 22.69 5.64 8.40
CA MET A 107 23.53 6.08 9.52
C MET A 107 23.95 4.91 10.41
N LYS A 108 23.06 3.92 10.65
CA LYS A 108 23.35 2.79 11.52
C LYS A 108 24.17 1.68 10.84
N GLU A 109 23.92 1.43 9.55
CA GLU A 109 24.57 0.34 8.82
C GLU A 109 25.21 0.87 7.52
N PRO A 110 26.33 1.61 7.60
CA PRO A 110 26.99 2.19 6.42
C PRO A 110 27.59 1.12 5.50
N ASP A 111 28.03 -0.02 6.05
CA ASP A 111 28.75 -1.08 5.34
C ASP A 111 27.84 -2.13 4.69
N MET A 112 26.54 -2.05 4.89
CA MET A 112 25.58 -2.97 4.24
C MET A 112 25.78 -2.98 2.72
N LYS A 113 25.90 -4.16 2.13
CA LYS A 113 26.00 -4.33 0.67
C LYS A 113 24.68 -3.88 0.01
N ARG A 114 24.78 -2.88 -0.86
CA ARG A 114 23.63 -2.30 -1.58
C ARG A 114 23.91 -2.30 -3.08
N PRO A 115 22.99 -2.84 -3.90
CA PRO A 115 23.13 -2.85 -5.35
C PRO A 115 23.22 -1.43 -5.92
N TYR A 116 22.48 -0.49 -5.33
CA TYR A 116 22.45 0.91 -5.73
C TYR A 116 22.81 1.84 -4.58
N ARG A 117 23.70 2.81 -4.85
CA ARG A 117 24.11 3.83 -3.88
C ARG A 117 23.75 5.22 -4.42
N VAL A 118 22.87 5.90 -3.71
CA VAL A 118 22.56 7.32 -3.96
C VAL A 118 23.79 8.15 -3.56
N GLY A 119 24.26 9.03 -4.43
CA GLY A 119 25.46 9.87 -4.18
C GLY A 119 25.34 10.68 -2.88
N PRO A 120 24.66 11.83 -2.83
CA PRO A 120 24.55 12.65 -1.63
C PRO A 120 23.39 12.15 -0.74
N TYR A 121 23.47 10.92 -0.21
CA TYR A 121 22.38 10.28 0.51
C TYR A 121 21.86 11.09 1.73
N ARG A 122 22.73 11.83 2.40
CA ARG A 122 22.34 12.69 3.53
C ARG A 122 21.45 13.82 3.07
N PHE A 123 21.82 14.51 1.98
CA PHE A 123 21.01 15.59 1.43
C PHE A 123 19.65 15.06 0.91
N VAL A 124 19.68 14.00 0.12
CA VAL A 124 18.44 13.39 -0.43
C VAL A 124 17.54 12.87 0.70
N GLY A 125 18.10 12.19 1.71
CA GLY A 125 17.34 11.67 2.84
C GLY A 125 16.73 12.79 3.70
N VAL A 126 17.48 13.82 4.03
CA VAL A 126 16.97 14.96 4.81
C VAL A 126 15.88 15.71 4.03
N MET A 127 16.10 15.97 2.74
CA MET A 127 15.07 16.61 1.90
C MET A 127 13.80 15.77 1.78
N ALA A 128 13.92 14.45 1.65
CA ALA A 128 12.77 13.55 1.59
C ALA A 128 11.96 13.56 2.90
N VAL A 129 12.64 13.51 4.05
CA VAL A 129 11.99 13.61 5.38
C VAL A 129 11.35 14.99 5.56
N PHE A 130 12.04 16.06 5.18
CA PHE A 130 11.52 17.42 5.29
C PHE A 130 10.26 17.61 4.42
N MET A 131 10.31 17.24 3.14
CA MET A 131 9.18 17.40 2.22
C MET A 131 7.97 16.56 2.64
N SER A 132 8.18 15.29 2.99
CA SER A 132 7.10 14.42 3.47
C SER A 132 6.56 14.87 4.83
N GLY A 133 7.41 15.41 5.70
CA GLY A 133 7.01 16.02 6.97
C GLY A 133 6.15 17.26 6.79
N VAL A 134 6.53 18.17 5.89
CA VAL A 134 5.72 19.35 5.54
C VAL A 134 4.34 18.93 5.02
N MET A 135 4.30 17.95 4.09
CA MET A 135 3.03 17.43 3.59
C MET A 135 2.18 16.84 4.71
N LEU A 136 2.78 16.07 5.62
CA LEU A 136 2.07 15.48 6.76
C LEU A 136 1.47 16.56 7.68
N ILE A 137 2.22 17.61 7.95
CA ILE A 137 1.77 18.76 8.76
C ILE A 137 0.58 19.45 8.09
N MET A 138 0.59 19.61 6.77
CA MET A 138 -0.52 20.22 6.04
C MET A 138 -1.85 19.45 6.17
N TYR A 139 -1.80 18.12 6.35
CA TYR A 139 -3.00 17.32 6.62
C TYR A 139 -3.55 17.51 8.05
N ILE A 140 -2.68 17.89 8.99
CA ILE A 140 -3.02 18.00 10.42
C ILE A 140 -3.47 19.43 10.77
N VAL A 141 -2.87 20.46 10.14
CA VAL A 141 -3.14 21.87 10.49
C VAL A 141 -4.48 22.32 9.94
N PRO A 142 -5.46 22.70 10.81
CA PRO A 142 -6.73 23.25 10.38
C PRO A 142 -6.51 24.55 9.61
N GLY A 143 -7.19 24.72 8.47
CA GLY A 143 -7.07 25.91 7.62
C GLY A 143 -6.07 25.78 6.48
N SER A 144 -5.25 24.74 6.42
CA SER A 144 -4.58 24.35 5.17
C SER A 144 -5.64 23.75 4.24
N GLY A 145 -5.64 24.08 2.97
CA GLY A 145 -6.63 23.54 2.02
C GLY A 145 -6.64 22.01 1.89
N SER A 146 -5.72 21.31 2.57
CA SER A 146 -5.57 19.86 2.60
C SER A 146 -5.87 19.25 3.97
N ALA A 147 -6.32 20.03 4.96
CA ALA A 147 -6.60 19.53 6.31
C ALA A 147 -7.78 18.54 6.29
N LEU A 148 -7.58 17.40 6.99
CA LEU A 148 -8.60 16.36 7.11
C LEU A 148 -9.83 16.88 7.87
N LEU A 149 -11.01 16.58 7.34
CA LEU A 149 -12.28 16.82 8.01
C LEU A 149 -12.49 15.85 9.18
N PRO A 150 -13.36 16.17 10.16
CA PRO A 150 -13.64 15.27 11.28
C PRO A 150 -14.09 13.85 10.87
N GLN A 151 -14.82 13.73 9.75
CA GLN A 151 -15.27 12.44 9.19
C GLN A 151 -14.11 11.62 8.63
N GLU A 152 -13.13 12.27 8.02
CA GLU A 152 -11.91 11.65 7.48
C GLU A 152 -11.00 11.19 8.60
N TRP A 153 -10.88 11.98 9.69
CA TRP A 153 -10.20 11.55 10.90
C TRP A 153 -10.84 10.33 11.54
N ALA A 154 -12.18 10.25 11.55
CA ALA A 154 -12.87 9.05 12.03
C ALA A 154 -12.52 7.81 11.21
N MET A 155 -12.36 7.95 9.89
CA MET A 155 -11.89 6.86 9.02
C MET A 155 -10.45 6.46 9.33
N VAL A 156 -9.53 7.42 9.46
CA VAL A 156 -8.12 7.13 9.81
C VAL A 156 -8.03 6.41 11.15
N VAL A 157 -8.74 6.90 12.18
CA VAL A 157 -8.79 6.25 13.49
C VAL A 157 -9.39 4.85 13.42
N GLY A 158 -10.47 4.68 12.64
CA GLY A 158 -11.07 3.37 12.38
C GLY A 158 -10.09 2.37 11.76
N TRP A 159 -9.30 2.80 10.75
CA TRP A 159 -8.25 1.98 10.13
C TRP A 159 -7.13 1.62 11.10
N VAL A 160 -6.67 2.57 11.90
CA VAL A 160 -5.65 2.33 12.94
C VAL A 160 -6.17 1.32 13.96
N PHE A 161 -7.41 1.48 14.41
CA PHE A 161 -8.05 0.57 15.36
C PHE A 161 -8.17 -0.85 14.79
N LEU A 162 -8.61 -1.00 13.54
CA LEU A 162 -8.62 -2.28 12.85
C LEU A 162 -7.22 -2.89 12.74
N GLY A 163 -6.21 -2.10 12.42
CA GLY A 163 -4.81 -2.54 12.37
C GLY A 163 -4.31 -3.05 13.73
N ILE A 164 -4.64 -2.36 14.82
CA ILE A 164 -4.29 -2.78 16.18
C ILE A 164 -5.01 -4.08 16.54
N ILE A 165 -6.30 -4.22 16.23
CA ILE A 165 -7.06 -5.45 16.50
C ILE A 165 -6.43 -6.64 15.75
N PHE A 166 -6.25 -6.51 14.43
CA PHE A 166 -5.67 -7.58 13.63
C PHE A 166 -4.24 -7.90 14.05
N GLY A 167 -3.41 -6.89 14.27
CA GLY A 167 -2.03 -7.06 14.72
C GLY A 167 -1.94 -7.74 16.09
N SER A 168 -2.78 -7.34 17.04
CA SER A 168 -2.85 -7.95 18.37
C SER A 168 -3.34 -9.40 18.28
N TYR A 169 -4.37 -9.66 17.51
CA TYR A 169 -4.87 -11.01 17.28
C TYR A 169 -3.79 -11.93 16.68
N CYS A 170 -3.12 -11.47 15.63
CA CYS A 170 -2.07 -12.23 14.99
C CYS A 170 -0.85 -12.41 15.91
N LYS A 171 -0.45 -11.38 16.67
CA LYS A 171 0.63 -11.46 17.65
C LYS A 171 0.35 -12.50 18.73
N ILE A 172 -0.86 -12.57 19.26
CA ILE A 172 -1.27 -13.57 20.27
C ILE A 172 -1.27 -14.96 19.64
N LYS A 173 -1.77 -15.10 18.41
CA LYS A 173 -1.94 -16.40 17.75
C LYS A 173 -0.64 -16.97 17.23
N TYR A 174 0.23 -16.15 16.67
CA TYR A 174 1.47 -16.59 15.99
C TYR A 174 2.74 -16.35 16.80
N LYS A 175 2.66 -15.66 17.95
CA LYS A 175 3.77 -15.42 18.89
C LYS A 175 5.11 -15.11 18.19
N ASP A 176 6.07 -16.04 18.27
CA ASP A 176 7.44 -15.87 17.77
C ASP A 176 7.53 -15.77 16.23
N LYS A 177 6.47 -16.17 15.51
CA LYS A 177 6.40 -16.07 14.05
C LYS A 177 5.83 -14.73 13.55
N PHE A 178 5.37 -13.87 14.46
CA PHE A 178 4.78 -12.59 14.12
C PHE A 178 5.87 -11.61 13.70
N ALA A 179 5.77 -11.10 12.46
CA ALA A 179 6.70 -10.14 11.87
C ALA A 179 8.19 -10.57 11.91
N ASP A 180 8.47 -11.86 12.03
CA ASP A 180 9.82 -12.39 12.00
C ASP A 180 10.33 -12.44 10.55
N HIS A 181 11.46 -11.74 10.30
CA HIS A 181 12.09 -11.69 8.99
C HIS A 181 12.57 -13.07 8.50
N VAL A 182 13.11 -13.90 9.39
CA VAL A 182 13.60 -15.24 9.05
C VAL A 182 12.43 -16.13 8.63
N TYR A 183 11.33 -16.07 9.37
CA TYR A 183 10.13 -16.81 9.03
C TYR A 183 9.50 -16.34 7.70
N PHE A 184 9.50 -15.04 7.45
CA PHE A 184 9.03 -14.43 6.20
C PHE A 184 9.83 -14.95 4.99
N VAL A 185 11.16 -14.89 5.05
CA VAL A 185 12.04 -15.39 3.97
C VAL A 185 11.79 -16.86 3.72
N LYS A 186 11.79 -17.69 4.78
CA LYS A 186 11.54 -19.12 4.68
C LYS A 186 10.17 -19.46 4.08
N THR A 187 9.13 -18.69 4.41
CA THR A 187 7.78 -18.89 3.85
C THR A 187 7.76 -18.63 2.35
N ILE A 188 8.48 -17.61 1.89
CA ILE A 188 8.59 -17.30 0.46
C ILE A 188 9.38 -18.39 -0.27
N GLU A 189 10.49 -18.87 0.30
CA GLU A 189 11.30 -19.95 -0.27
C GLU A 189 10.48 -21.23 -0.45
N ILE A 190 9.76 -21.68 0.57
CA ILE A 190 8.87 -22.85 0.49
C ILE A 190 7.82 -22.66 -0.61
N GLN A 191 7.23 -21.48 -0.72
CA GLN A 191 6.23 -21.22 -1.77
C GLN A 191 6.85 -21.20 -3.18
N GLN A 192 8.10 -20.80 -3.31
CA GLN A 192 8.83 -20.89 -4.57
C GLN A 192 9.16 -22.34 -4.94
N GLU A 193 9.61 -23.16 -3.99
CA GLU A 193 9.87 -24.58 -4.19
C GLU A 193 8.59 -25.35 -4.57
N GLU A 194 7.48 -25.12 -3.89
CA GLU A 194 6.18 -25.69 -4.27
C GLU A 194 5.73 -25.24 -5.67
N TYR A 195 6.15 -24.05 -6.05
CA TYR A 195 5.89 -23.51 -7.37
C TYR A 195 6.66 -24.26 -8.46
N GLU A 196 7.97 -24.44 -8.27
CA GLU A 196 8.86 -25.12 -9.23
C GLU A 196 8.47 -26.59 -9.38
N ALA A 197 8.19 -27.27 -8.27
CA ALA A 197 7.73 -28.66 -8.27
C ALA A 197 6.37 -28.85 -8.97
N GLY A 198 5.47 -27.87 -8.88
CA GLY A 198 4.18 -27.91 -9.57
C GLY A 198 4.27 -27.68 -11.08
N ASP A 199 5.29 -26.99 -11.55
CA ASP A 199 5.50 -26.72 -13.00
C ASP A 199 6.14 -27.96 -13.70
N GLU A 200 6.98 -28.73 -12.99
CA GLU A 200 7.55 -29.99 -13.50
C GLU A 200 6.49 -31.10 -13.68
N THR A 201 5.38 -31.04 -12.98
CA THR A 201 4.30 -32.03 -13.07
C THR A 201 3.30 -31.76 -14.21
N VAL A 202 3.39 -30.61 -14.87
CA VAL A 202 2.48 -30.18 -15.95
C VAL A 202 3.12 -30.24 -17.35
N MET A 203 4.43 -30.51 -17.44
CA MET A 203 5.14 -30.84 -18.68
C MET A 203 5.14 -32.34 -18.93
#